data_13fcbcf147e82135678e95218ef3cc2a
#
_entry.id   13fcbcf147e82135678e95218ef3cc2a
#
_cell.length_a   1.000
_cell.length_b   1.000
_cell.length_c   1.000
_cell.angle_alpha   90.00
_cell.angle_beta   90.00
_cell.angle_gamma   90.00
#
_symmetry.space_group_name_H-M   'P 1'
#
loop_
_entity.id
_entity.type
_entity.pdbx_description
1 polymer ?
#
loop_
_entity_poly.entity_id
_entity_poly.type
_entity_poly.pdbx_seq_one_letter_code
_entity_poly.pdbx_strand_id
1 'polypeptide(L)'
;MIIDALQCGHFDRGSFEALRRGGYSAVTPTLGFWEGTMESLDSLARWRDMERENADLILIARTAADIERAEREGKLAVVLGYQNSNLFEDRITFVEFFAELGVRVVQLTYNNQNELGGSCYEENDSGLARFGRDVVREMNRVGMLVDLSHVGDRTTLDAIEWSERPVAITHANAASLFAHKRNKSDKVIKALAERGGVIGCVAYRNITPDAACATVDGW
;
A
#
# COMPACT_ATOMS: atom_id res chain seq x y z
N MET A 1 0.53 12.36 -15.05
CA MET A 1 1.10 11.67 -13.85
C MET A 1 0.55 10.26 -13.79
N ILE A 2 1.41 9.24 -13.76
CA ILE A 2 1.06 7.83 -13.57
C ILE A 2 1.70 7.37 -12.27
N ILE A 3 0.92 6.83 -11.34
CA ILE A 3 1.37 6.34 -10.04
C ILE A 3 1.06 4.85 -9.94
N ASP A 4 2.09 4.02 -9.78
CA ASP A 4 1.91 2.62 -9.39
C ASP A 4 1.77 2.55 -7.86
N ALA A 5 0.57 2.26 -7.39
CA ALA A 5 0.24 2.30 -5.98
C ALA A 5 0.82 1.12 -5.18
N LEU A 6 1.28 0.06 -5.86
CA LEU A 6 2.00 -1.04 -5.25
C LEU A 6 2.73 -1.87 -6.28
N GLN A 7 4.02 -2.05 -6.08
CA GLN A 7 4.85 -2.92 -6.90
C GLN A 7 5.68 -3.88 -6.04
N CYS A 8 5.55 -5.17 -6.35
CA CYS A 8 6.44 -6.21 -5.84
C CYS A 8 7.46 -6.55 -6.92
N GLY A 9 8.75 -6.39 -6.64
CA GLY A 9 9.78 -6.68 -7.61
C GLY A 9 11.18 -6.42 -7.08
N HIS A 10 12.16 -6.75 -7.91
CA HIS A 10 13.53 -6.36 -7.67
C HIS A 10 13.74 -4.95 -8.22
N PHE A 11 14.23 -4.06 -7.36
CA PHE A 11 14.53 -2.68 -7.74
C PHE A 11 16.03 -2.49 -7.86
N ASP A 12 16.43 -1.96 -9.00
CA ASP A 12 17.80 -1.54 -9.32
C ASP A 12 17.74 -0.34 -10.30
N ARG A 13 18.90 0.16 -10.70
CA ARG A 13 18.97 1.26 -11.65
C ARG A 13 18.19 0.99 -12.95
N GLY A 14 18.30 -0.23 -13.48
CA GLY A 14 17.63 -0.61 -14.73
C GLY A 14 16.11 -0.60 -14.60
N SER A 15 15.56 -1.02 -13.46
CA SER A 15 14.12 -0.96 -13.19
C SER A 15 13.63 0.49 -13.04
N PHE A 16 14.38 1.36 -12.39
CA PHE A 16 14.04 2.81 -12.31
C PHE A 16 14.02 3.46 -13.69
N GLU A 17 15.02 3.19 -14.52
CA GLU A 17 15.06 3.67 -15.90
C GLU A 17 13.89 3.14 -16.73
N ALA A 18 13.51 1.87 -16.56
CA ALA A 18 12.38 1.27 -17.24
C ALA A 18 11.05 1.93 -16.84
N LEU A 19 10.83 2.15 -15.54
CA LEU A 19 9.65 2.85 -15.03
C LEU A 19 9.57 4.29 -15.57
N ARG A 20 10.68 5.00 -15.59
CA ARG A 20 10.74 6.36 -16.18
C ARG A 20 10.43 6.34 -17.67
N ARG A 21 10.99 5.41 -18.44
CA ARG A 21 10.67 5.26 -19.88
C ARG A 21 9.19 4.91 -20.09
N GLY A 22 8.57 4.16 -19.16
CA GLY A 22 7.15 3.85 -19.15
C GLY A 22 6.24 5.03 -18.74
N GLY A 23 6.81 6.21 -18.42
CA GLY A 23 6.05 7.41 -18.05
C GLY A 23 5.55 7.43 -16.61
N TYR A 24 6.06 6.56 -15.75
CA TYR A 24 5.68 6.58 -14.32
C TYR A 24 6.26 7.80 -13.61
N SER A 25 5.41 8.48 -12.85
CA SER A 25 5.78 9.61 -11.98
C SER A 25 6.15 9.13 -10.58
N ALA A 26 5.46 8.09 -10.09
CA ALA A 26 5.74 7.51 -8.77
C ALA A 26 5.48 6.00 -8.75
N VAL A 27 6.16 5.33 -7.80
CA VAL A 27 5.96 3.92 -7.48
C VAL A 27 5.97 3.72 -5.97
N THR A 28 5.11 2.81 -5.48
CA THR A 28 5.16 2.35 -4.09
C THR A 28 5.73 0.93 -4.05
N PRO A 29 7.04 0.76 -3.81
CA PRO A 29 7.62 -0.56 -3.66
C PRO A 29 7.15 -1.21 -2.35
N THR A 30 7.01 -2.53 -2.36
CA THR A 30 6.82 -3.30 -1.14
C THR A 30 8.15 -3.49 -0.42
N LEU A 31 8.28 -2.90 0.76
CA LEU A 31 9.48 -3.02 1.59
C LEU A 31 9.48 -4.26 2.48
N GLY A 32 8.30 -4.79 2.78
CA GLY A 32 8.12 -5.98 3.59
C GLY A 32 6.67 -6.45 3.69
N PHE A 33 6.50 -7.71 4.12
CA PHE A 33 5.22 -8.40 4.31
C PHE A 33 5.07 -8.95 5.73
N TRP A 34 6.07 -9.68 6.21
CA TRP A 34 6.06 -10.41 7.47
C TRP A 34 7.12 -9.89 8.46
N GLU A 35 7.96 -9.00 7.99
CA GLU A 35 9.08 -8.44 8.71
C GLU A 35 8.60 -7.65 9.92
N GLY A 36 9.27 -7.87 11.05
CA GLY A 36 9.11 -7.07 12.24
C GLY A 36 9.90 -5.75 12.17
N THR A 37 10.00 -5.08 13.30
CA THR A 37 10.62 -3.74 13.38
C THR A 37 12.06 -3.74 12.86
N MET A 38 12.90 -4.69 13.28
CA MET A 38 14.33 -4.67 12.95
C MET A 38 14.59 -4.90 11.46
N GLU A 39 13.96 -5.91 10.87
CA GLU A 39 14.09 -6.20 9.46
C GLU A 39 13.49 -5.06 8.59
N SER A 40 12.46 -4.39 9.11
CA SER A 40 11.89 -3.21 8.46
C SER A 40 12.86 -2.03 8.46
N LEU A 41 13.61 -1.82 9.55
CA LEU A 41 14.69 -0.80 9.60
C LEU A 41 15.81 -1.12 8.62
N ASP A 42 16.21 -2.39 8.48
CA ASP A 42 17.20 -2.81 7.48
C ASP A 42 16.71 -2.56 6.05
N SER A 43 15.43 -2.80 5.80
CA SER A 43 14.82 -2.51 4.51
C SER A 43 14.84 -1.00 4.20
N LEU A 44 14.50 -0.16 5.17
CA LEU A 44 14.58 1.30 5.03
C LEU A 44 16.02 1.79 4.78
N ALA A 45 17.00 1.20 5.48
CA ALA A 45 18.41 1.54 5.28
C ALA A 45 18.83 1.24 3.83
N ARG A 46 18.46 0.04 3.29
CA ARG A 46 18.73 -0.32 1.88
C ARG A 46 18.10 0.67 0.89
N TRP A 47 16.87 1.12 1.12
CA TRP A 47 16.23 2.10 0.24
C TRP A 47 16.89 3.47 0.28
N ARG A 48 17.41 3.90 1.43
CA ARG A 48 18.20 5.13 1.54
C ARG A 48 19.53 5.04 0.81
N ASP A 49 20.19 3.87 0.86
CA ASP A 49 21.40 3.62 0.08
C ASP A 49 21.09 3.67 -1.42
N MET A 50 20.02 3.01 -1.83
CA MET A 50 19.55 2.99 -3.21
C MET A 50 19.22 4.40 -3.74
N GLU A 51 18.59 5.25 -2.92
CA GLU A 51 18.37 6.66 -3.27
C GLU A 51 19.70 7.42 -3.46
N ARG A 52 20.68 7.23 -2.56
CA ARG A 52 21.98 7.87 -2.68
C ARG A 52 22.74 7.45 -3.94
N GLU A 53 22.70 6.16 -4.25
CA GLU A 53 23.37 5.60 -5.43
C GLU A 53 22.70 5.98 -6.74
N ASN A 54 21.41 6.31 -6.72
CA ASN A 54 20.61 6.65 -7.89
C ASN A 54 19.94 8.05 -7.77
N ALA A 55 20.61 8.99 -7.10
CA ALA A 55 20.07 10.32 -6.83
C ALA A 55 19.74 11.14 -8.09
N ASP A 56 20.27 10.73 -9.24
CA ASP A 56 19.94 11.28 -10.56
C ASP A 56 18.62 10.75 -11.12
N LEU A 57 18.13 9.59 -10.65
CA LEU A 57 16.97 8.89 -11.19
C LEU A 57 15.76 8.84 -10.26
N ILE A 58 15.98 8.76 -8.95
CA ILE A 58 14.92 8.60 -7.97
C ILE A 58 14.96 9.64 -6.86
N LEU A 59 13.82 9.79 -6.18
CA LEU A 59 13.66 10.62 -4.99
C LEU A 59 12.66 9.93 -4.06
N ILE A 60 13.04 9.68 -2.80
CA ILE A 60 12.10 9.18 -1.79
C ILE A 60 11.12 10.29 -1.42
N ALA A 61 9.85 10.10 -1.78
CA ALA A 61 8.80 11.07 -1.56
C ALA A 61 8.16 10.88 -0.18
N ARG A 62 8.05 11.96 0.57
CA ARG A 62 7.38 12.03 1.88
C ARG A 62 6.06 12.79 1.82
N THR A 63 5.86 13.57 0.76
CA THR A 63 4.69 14.40 0.53
C THR A 63 4.27 14.36 -0.94
N ALA A 64 3.03 14.77 -1.24
CA ALA A 64 2.59 14.94 -2.63
C ALA A 64 3.48 15.96 -3.40
N ALA A 65 3.94 17.01 -2.72
CA ALA A 65 4.84 17.98 -3.32
C ALA A 65 6.20 17.37 -3.72
N ASP A 66 6.67 16.32 -3.04
CA ASP A 66 7.88 15.60 -3.43
C ASP A 66 7.66 14.80 -4.73
N ILE A 67 6.48 14.24 -4.94
CA ILE A 67 6.12 13.54 -6.19
C ILE A 67 6.14 14.55 -7.36
N GLU A 68 5.50 15.70 -7.16
CA GLU A 68 5.50 16.77 -8.16
C GLU A 68 6.91 17.31 -8.43
N ARG A 69 7.73 17.43 -7.39
CA ARG A 69 9.14 17.82 -7.51
C ARG A 69 9.93 16.79 -8.31
N ALA A 70 9.81 15.51 -8.00
CA ALA A 70 10.47 14.43 -8.73
C ALA A 70 10.10 14.47 -10.22
N GLU A 71 8.82 14.67 -10.54
CA GLU A 71 8.37 14.78 -11.93
C GLU A 71 8.98 15.98 -12.65
N ARG A 72 9.03 17.17 -12.02
CA ARG A 72 9.70 18.36 -12.58
C ARG A 72 11.20 18.16 -12.79
N GLU A 73 11.86 17.39 -11.90
CA GLU A 73 13.29 17.07 -11.99
C GLU A 73 13.59 15.89 -12.94
N GLY A 74 12.57 15.30 -13.56
CA GLY A 74 12.72 14.12 -14.43
C GLY A 74 13.03 12.83 -13.68
N LYS A 75 12.78 12.77 -12.36
CA LYS A 75 13.01 11.61 -11.49
C LYS A 75 11.74 10.81 -11.26
N LEU A 76 11.91 9.57 -10.81
CA LEU A 76 10.84 8.73 -10.30
C LEU A 76 10.70 8.98 -8.79
N ALA A 77 9.51 9.35 -8.34
CA ALA A 77 9.22 9.39 -6.91
C ALA A 77 9.04 7.96 -6.34
N VAL A 78 9.69 7.68 -5.23
CA VAL A 78 9.53 6.41 -4.50
C VAL A 78 8.79 6.68 -3.20
N VAL A 79 7.59 6.09 -3.06
CA VAL A 79 6.76 6.18 -1.86
C VAL A 79 6.97 4.92 -1.04
N LEU A 80 7.66 5.01 0.08
CA LEU A 80 7.99 3.83 0.90
C LEU A 80 6.74 3.22 1.53
N GLY A 81 6.49 1.93 1.27
CA GLY A 81 5.29 1.23 1.72
C GLY A 81 5.53 -0.20 2.19
N TYR A 82 4.67 -0.63 3.13
CA TYR A 82 4.64 -2.00 3.67
C TYR A 82 3.27 -2.63 3.46
N GLN A 83 3.25 -3.90 3.09
CA GLN A 83 2.00 -4.64 2.93
C GLN A 83 1.50 -5.30 4.22
N ASN A 84 2.05 -4.96 5.38
CA ASN A 84 1.58 -5.41 6.68
C ASN A 84 1.97 -4.38 7.74
N SER A 85 1.35 -4.46 8.91
CA SER A 85 1.62 -3.58 10.05
C SER A 85 2.54 -4.19 11.12
N ASN A 86 3.16 -5.34 10.85
CA ASN A 86 4.06 -6.02 11.79
C ASN A 86 5.23 -5.13 12.25
N LEU A 87 5.66 -4.17 11.43
CA LEU A 87 6.68 -3.18 11.80
C LEU A 87 6.29 -2.34 13.01
N PHE A 88 5.00 -2.23 13.35
CA PHE A 88 4.52 -1.48 14.52
C PHE A 88 4.52 -2.31 15.79
N GLU A 89 4.54 -3.65 15.67
CA GLU A 89 4.35 -4.56 16.80
C GLU A 89 3.07 -4.17 17.57
N ASP A 90 3.12 -4.20 18.90
CA ASP A 90 2.05 -3.72 19.80
C ASP A 90 2.26 -2.27 20.27
N ARG A 91 3.02 -1.43 19.51
CA ARG A 91 3.51 -0.12 19.91
C ARG A 91 2.97 1.00 19.04
N ILE A 92 1.97 1.71 19.53
CA ILE A 92 1.37 2.85 18.82
C ILE A 92 2.40 3.94 18.44
N THR A 93 3.42 4.16 19.27
CA THR A 93 4.48 5.15 19.02
C THR A 93 5.33 4.81 17.79
N PHE A 94 5.35 3.54 17.36
CA PHE A 94 6.10 3.15 16.17
C PHE A 94 5.47 3.65 14.87
N VAL A 95 4.18 3.96 14.86
CA VAL A 95 3.52 4.57 13.70
C VAL A 95 4.19 5.92 13.36
N GLU A 96 4.34 6.81 14.36
CA GLU A 96 5.03 8.09 14.18
C GLU A 96 6.51 7.90 13.85
N PHE A 97 7.18 7.00 14.55
CA PHE A 97 8.59 6.72 14.32
C PHE A 97 8.86 6.29 12.85
N PHE A 98 8.09 5.35 12.30
CA PHE A 98 8.23 4.94 10.92
C PHE A 98 7.80 6.04 9.92
N ALA A 99 6.83 6.87 10.29
CA ALA A 99 6.47 8.04 9.48
C ALA A 99 7.63 9.05 9.39
N GLU A 100 8.33 9.32 10.48
CA GLU A 100 9.54 10.17 10.49
C GLU A 100 10.67 9.56 9.66
N LEU A 101 10.80 8.23 9.66
CA LEU A 101 11.75 7.53 8.79
C LEU A 101 11.35 7.56 7.31
N GLY A 102 10.17 8.03 6.96
CA GLY A 102 9.74 8.26 5.58
C GLY A 102 8.72 7.27 5.04
N VAL A 103 8.23 6.32 5.85
CA VAL A 103 7.14 5.41 5.45
C VAL A 103 5.85 6.20 5.27
N ARG A 104 5.14 5.96 4.17
CA ARG A 104 3.91 6.70 3.82
C ARG A 104 2.71 5.84 3.53
N VAL A 105 2.89 4.56 3.28
CA VAL A 105 1.79 3.61 3.03
C VAL A 105 2.00 2.37 3.89
N VAL A 106 1.01 1.99 4.69
CA VAL A 106 1.03 0.74 5.44
C VAL A 106 -0.32 0.06 5.35
N GLN A 107 -0.29 -1.20 4.96
CA GLN A 107 -1.45 -2.07 4.94
C GLN A 107 -1.70 -2.67 6.34
N LEU A 108 -2.97 -2.73 6.77
CA LEU A 108 -3.28 -3.14 8.14
C LEU A 108 -3.01 -4.61 8.40
N THR A 109 -3.34 -5.51 7.46
CA THR A 109 -3.14 -6.96 7.59
C THR A 109 -2.67 -7.56 6.27
N TYR A 110 -1.90 -8.64 6.30
CA TYR A 110 -1.45 -9.36 5.11
C TYR A 110 -1.77 -10.85 5.22
N ASN A 111 -2.76 -11.31 4.47
CA ASN A 111 -3.20 -12.71 4.33
C ASN A 111 -3.69 -13.39 5.62
N ASN A 112 -3.17 -13.06 6.78
CA ASN A 112 -3.59 -13.54 8.10
C ASN A 112 -4.10 -12.37 8.93
N GLN A 113 -5.03 -12.64 9.84
CA GLN A 113 -5.38 -11.66 10.87
C GLN A 113 -4.16 -11.33 11.74
N ASN A 114 -4.15 -10.13 12.27
CA ASN A 114 -3.18 -9.68 13.26
C ASN A 114 -3.88 -8.89 14.37
N GLU A 115 -3.12 -8.18 15.20
CA GLU A 115 -3.65 -7.41 16.33
C GLU A 115 -4.52 -6.22 15.93
N LEU A 116 -4.48 -5.80 14.64
CA LEU A 116 -5.27 -4.68 14.13
C LEU A 116 -6.65 -5.13 13.63
N GLY A 117 -6.77 -6.35 13.07
CA GLY A 117 -8.04 -6.83 12.53
C GLY A 117 -7.92 -8.07 11.67
N GLY A 118 -9.01 -8.41 11.00
CA GLY A 118 -9.11 -9.57 10.12
C GLY A 118 -8.52 -9.33 8.74
N SER A 119 -8.06 -10.41 8.09
CA SER A 119 -7.59 -10.41 6.72
C SER A 119 -8.60 -11.03 5.75
N CYS A 120 -8.33 -10.91 4.46
CA CYS A 120 -9.21 -11.42 3.41
C CYS A 120 -9.35 -12.95 3.36
N TYR A 121 -8.42 -13.69 3.95
CA TYR A 121 -8.47 -15.16 3.97
C TYR A 121 -9.06 -15.76 5.23
N GLU A 122 -9.37 -14.94 6.23
CA GLU A 122 -10.01 -15.43 7.43
C GLU A 122 -11.44 -15.95 7.13
N GLU A 123 -11.81 -17.05 7.79
CA GLU A 123 -13.19 -17.57 7.73
C GLU A 123 -14.15 -16.65 8.46
N ASN A 124 -13.66 -16.01 9.52
CA ASN A 124 -14.43 -15.12 10.37
C ASN A 124 -13.69 -13.79 10.56
N ASP A 125 -13.95 -12.82 9.69
CA ASP A 125 -13.43 -11.46 9.81
C ASP A 125 -14.13 -10.74 10.98
N SER A 126 -13.41 -10.60 12.10
CA SER A 126 -13.94 -10.01 13.34
C SER A 126 -14.11 -8.48 13.27
N GLY A 127 -13.62 -7.83 12.22
CA GLY A 127 -13.60 -6.37 12.10
C GLY A 127 -12.34 -5.76 12.69
N LEU A 128 -12.31 -4.42 12.71
CA LEU A 128 -11.17 -3.64 13.20
C LEU A 128 -11.08 -3.72 14.73
N ALA A 129 -9.97 -4.24 15.25
CA ALA A 129 -9.72 -4.35 16.69
C ALA A 129 -9.59 -2.95 17.34
N ARG A 130 -9.66 -2.88 18.68
CA ARG A 130 -9.47 -1.61 19.39
C ARG A 130 -8.09 -0.99 19.08
N PHE A 131 -7.03 -1.81 19.13
CA PHE A 131 -5.68 -1.34 18.78
C PHE A 131 -5.61 -0.92 17.31
N GLY A 132 -6.29 -1.62 16.39
CA GLY A 132 -6.39 -1.22 15.00
C GLY A 132 -7.01 0.16 14.80
N ARG A 133 -8.04 0.52 15.59
CA ARG A 133 -8.64 1.88 15.56
C ARG A 133 -7.65 2.94 16.02
N ASP A 134 -6.87 2.67 17.06
CA ASP A 134 -5.85 3.59 17.55
C ASP A 134 -4.73 3.77 16.51
N VAL A 135 -4.30 2.69 15.85
CA VAL A 135 -3.32 2.73 14.75
C VAL A 135 -3.84 3.53 13.56
N VAL A 136 -5.09 3.29 13.10
CA VAL A 136 -5.68 4.07 12.00
C VAL A 136 -5.72 5.57 12.33
N ARG A 137 -6.12 5.94 13.55
CA ARG A 137 -6.13 7.33 13.99
C ARG A 137 -4.73 7.94 13.98
N GLU A 138 -3.75 7.19 14.48
CA GLU A 138 -2.37 7.65 14.50
C GLU A 138 -1.76 7.77 13.10
N MET A 139 -2.04 6.81 12.20
CA MET A 139 -1.67 6.92 10.78
C MET A 139 -2.26 8.18 10.14
N ASN A 140 -3.52 8.50 10.42
CA ASN A 140 -4.16 9.73 9.96
C ASN A 140 -3.45 10.98 10.50
N ARG A 141 -3.07 10.98 11.77
CA ARG A 141 -2.39 12.11 12.43
C ARG A 141 -1.04 12.41 11.78
N VAL A 142 -0.25 11.36 11.51
CA VAL A 142 1.11 11.51 10.96
C VAL A 142 1.14 11.59 9.42
N GLY A 143 -0.01 11.50 8.76
CA GLY A 143 -0.10 11.57 7.30
C GLY A 143 0.39 10.32 6.59
N MET A 144 0.21 9.15 7.21
CA MET A 144 0.47 7.84 6.61
C MET A 144 -0.83 7.29 6.02
N LEU A 145 -0.79 6.84 4.77
CA LEU A 145 -1.94 6.27 4.07
C LEU A 145 -2.23 4.86 4.59
N VAL A 146 -3.47 4.63 4.97
CA VAL A 146 -3.98 3.30 5.32
C VAL A 146 -4.31 2.54 4.05
N ASP A 147 -3.63 1.41 3.80
CA ASP A 147 -3.95 0.49 2.71
C ASP A 147 -4.79 -0.69 3.24
N LEU A 148 -5.83 -1.04 2.51
CA LEU A 148 -6.81 -2.07 2.88
C LEU A 148 -6.85 -3.25 1.90
N SER A 149 -5.81 -3.42 1.09
CA SER A 149 -5.80 -4.39 -0.02
C SER A 149 -6.00 -5.84 0.42
N HIS A 150 -5.23 -6.36 1.38
CA HIS A 150 -5.38 -7.73 1.91
C HIS A 150 -6.30 -7.83 3.13
N VAL A 151 -6.93 -6.75 3.51
CA VAL A 151 -7.80 -6.67 4.69
C VAL A 151 -9.16 -7.30 4.38
N GLY A 152 -9.77 -8.00 5.34
CA GLY A 152 -11.10 -8.57 5.18
C GLY A 152 -12.18 -7.49 5.00
N ASP A 153 -13.32 -7.84 4.44
CA ASP A 153 -14.36 -6.86 4.07
C ASP A 153 -14.92 -6.11 5.28
N ARG A 154 -15.17 -6.81 6.40
CA ARG A 154 -15.68 -6.19 7.61
C ARG A 154 -14.65 -5.26 8.23
N THR A 155 -13.41 -5.72 8.38
CA THR A 155 -12.30 -4.89 8.87
C THR A 155 -12.07 -3.68 7.96
N THR A 156 -12.21 -3.86 6.63
CA THR A 156 -12.11 -2.77 5.64
C THR A 156 -13.20 -1.72 5.85
N LEU A 157 -14.46 -2.14 6.02
CA LEU A 157 -15.59 -1.22 6.27
C LEU A 157 -15.41 -0.47 7.59
N ASP A 158 -15.02 -1.16 8.65
CA ASP A 158 -14.72 -0.54 9.94
C ASP A 158 -13.59 0.50 9.80
N ALA A 159 -12.50 0.18 9.08
CA ALA A 159 -11.38 1.10 8.88
C ALA A 159 -11.79 2.33 8.06
N ILE A 160 -12.63 2.17 7.02
CA ILE A 160 -13.19 3.28 6.24
C ILE A 160 -14.06 4.20 7.13
N GLU A 161 -14.86 3.62 8.02
CA GLU A 161 -15.71 4.37 8.95
C GLU A 161 -14.88 5.15 9.97
N TRP A 162 -13.87 4.51 10.56
CA TRP A 162 -13.04 5.09 11.63
C TRP A 162 -11.97 6.06 11.12
N SER A 163 -11.57 5.97 9.85
CA SER A 163 -10.56 6.86 9.29
C SER A 163 -11.12 8.27 9.09
N GLU A 164 -10.41 9.28 9.59
CA GLU A 164 -10.72 10.70 9.38
C GLU A 164 -10.22 11.20 8.01
N ARG A 165 -9.39 10.42 7.32
CA ARG A 165 -8.84 10.72 6.01
C ARG A 165 -9.22 9.65 5.00
N PRO A 166 -9.21 9.97 3.70
CA PRO A 166 -9.37 8.94 2.67
C PRO A 166 -8.33 7.82 2.84
N VAL A 167 -8.77 6.59 2.66
CA VAL A 167 -7.94 5.39 2.67
C VAL A 167 -7.79 4.84 1.25
N ALA A 168 -6.91 3.88 1.03
CA ALA A 168 -6.74 3.25 -0.26
C ALA A 168 -6.91 1.73 -0.19
N ILE A 169 -7.26 1.15 -1.33
CA ILE A 169 -7.06 -0.25 -1.66
C ILE A 169 -6.07 -0.24 -2.82
N THR A 170 -4.78 -0.35 -2.52
CA THR A 170 -3.73 -0.10 -3.52
C THR A 170 -3.70 -1.14 -4.63
N HIS A 171 -4.15 -2.38 -4.36
CA HIS A 171 -4.10 -3.49 -5.32
C HIS A 171 -5.17 -4.56 -5.02
N ALA A 172 -6.32 -4.46 -5.65
CA ALA A 172 -7.39 -5.45 -5.64
C ALA A 172 -8.28 -5.29 -6.87
N ASN A 173 -9.20 -6.24 -7.09
CA ASN A 173 -10.21 -6.15 -8.13
C ASN A 173 -11.62 -6.25 -7.52
N ALA A 174 -12.66 -6.07 -8.32
CA ALA A 174 -14.04 -6.24 -7.88
C ALA A 174 -14.42 -7.73 -7.79
N ALA A 175 -14.97 -8.16 -6.66
CA ALA A 175 -15.43 -9.53 -6.47
C ALA A 175 -16.63 -9.89 -7.37
N SER A 176 -17.40 -8.90 -7.82
CA SER A 176 -18.48 -9.07 -8.80
C SER A 176 -17.97 -9.44 -10.19
N LEU A 177 -16.72 -9.09 -10.54
CA LEU A 177 -16.10 -9.50 -11.80
C LEU A 177 -15.39 -10.84 -11.69
N PHE A 178 -14.77 -11.12 -10.57
CA PHE A 178 -14.12 -12.39 -10.28
C PHE A 178 -14.20 -12.71 -8.80
N ALA A 179 -15.00 -13.72 -8.45
CA ALA A 179 -15.27 -14.13 -7.08
C ALA A 179 -14.00 -14.75 -6.45
N HIS A 180 -13.28 -13.95 -5.70
CA HIS A 180 -12.08 -14.36 -4.97
C HIS A 180 -11.99 -13.61 -3.63
N LYS A 181 -11.51 -14.27 -2.57
CA LYS A 181 -11.39 -13.67 -1.22
C LYS A 181 -10.53 -12.40 -1.16
N ARG A 182 -9.57 -12.26 -2.09
CA ARG A 182 -8.70 -11.08 -2.21
C ARG A 182 -9.38 -9.88 -2.89
N ASN A 183 -10.44 -10.13 -3.67
CA ASN A 183 -11.18 -9.08 -4.36
C ASN A 183 -12.19 -8.46 -3.40
N LYS A 184 -12.54 -7.21 -3.65
CA LYS A 184 -13.41 -6.44 -2.77
C LYS A 184 -14.86 -6.52 -3.21
N SER A 185 -15.76 -6.64 -2.24
CA SER A 185 -17.19 -6.59 -2.50
C SER A 185 -17.62 -5.20 -2.99
N ASP A 186 -18.70 -5.15 -3.77
CA ASP A 186 -19.28 -3.88 -4.23
C ASP A 186 -19.65 -2.96 -3.06
N LYS A 187 -20.01 -3.53 -1.89
CA LYS A 187 -20.26 -2.77 -0.66
C LYS A 187 -19.01 -2.03 -0.19
N VAL A 188 -17.87 -2.69 -0.20
CA VAL A 188 -16.57 -2.08 0.16
C VAL A 188 -16.19 -1.00 -0.84
N ILE A 189 -16.28 -1.31 -2.14
CA ILE A 189 -15.92 -0.35 -3.21
C ILE A 189 -16.77 0.92 -3.12
N LYS A 190 -18.08 0.76 -2.86
CA LYS A 190 -18.99 1.89 -2.69
C LYS A 190 -18.64 2.72 -1.46
N ALA A 191 -18.44 2.09 -0.31
CA ALA A 191 -18.05 2.79 0.92
C ALA A 191 -16.72 3.55 0.76
N LEU A 192 -15.74 2.93 0.07
CA LEU A 192 -14.46 3.56 -0.24
C LEU A 192 -14.66 4.83 -1.10
N ALA A 193 -15.45 4.73 -2.17
CA ALA A 193 -15.73 5.86 -3.07
C ALA A 193 -16.47 7.01 -2.35
N GLU A 194 -17.47 6.70 -1.52
CA GLU A 194 -18.22 7.69 -0.73
C GLU A 194 -17.34 8.48 0.26
N ARG A 195 -16.19 7.91 0.66
CA ARG A 195 -15.20 8.55 1.54
C ARG A 195 -14.02 9.16 0.79
N GLY A 196 -14.11 9.23 -0.55
CA GLY A 196 -13.06 9.80 -1.40
C GLY A 196 -11.79 8.96 -1.50
N GLY A 197 -11.86 7.67 -1.18
CA GLY A 197 -10.75 6.74 -1.32
C GLY A 197 -10.57 6.28 -2.77
N VAL A 198 -9.49 5.53 -3.00
CA VAL A 198 -9.15 5.00 -4.32
C VAL A 198 -8.93 3.49 -4.27
N ILE A 199 -9.23 2.80 -5.38
CA ILE A 199 -8.88 1.40 -5.59
C ILE A 199 -7.98 1.29 -6.82
N GLY A 200 -6.80 0.65 -6.64
CA GLY A 200 -5.89 0.29 -7.73
C GLY A 200 -6.24 -1.10 -8.25
N CYS A 201 -6.60 -1.19 -9.52
CA CYS A 201 -6.79 -2.48 -10.17
C CYS A 201 -5.45 -3.19 -10.33
N VAL A 202 -5.42 -4.49 -10.04
CA VAL A 202 -4.18 -5.26 -10.06
C VAL A 202 -4.18 -6.34 -11.13
N ALA A 203 -3.14 -6.33 -11.96
CA ALA A 203 -2.88 -7.38 -12.97
C ALA A 203 -2.27 -8.63 -12.31
N TYR A 204 -2.92 -9.15 -11.26
CA TYR A 204 -2.46 -10.35 -10.57
C TYR A 204 -3.29 -11.56 -10.98
N ARG A 205 -2.65 -12.46 -11.70
CA ARG A 205 -3.27 -13.62 -12.34
C ARG A 205 -4.20 -14.43 -11.42
N ASN A 206 -3.84 -14.60 -10.16
CA ASN A 206 -4.60 -15.47 -9.25
C ASN A 206 -5.93 -14.85 -8.79
N ILE A 207 -6.14 -13.56 -8.99
CA ILE A 207 -7.36 -12.85 -8.59
C ILE A 207 -8.05 -12.12 -9.75
N THR A 208 -7.70 -12.52 -10.98
CA THR A 208 -8.24 -11.99 -12.23
C THR A 208 -8.70 -13.16 -13.10
N PRO A 209 -9.78 -13.05 -13.88
CA PRO A 209 -10.19 -14.10 -14.80
C PRO A 209 -9.07 -14.48 -15.79
N ASP A 210 -8.85 -15.77 -16.04
CA ASP A 210 -7.78 -16.24 -16.93
C ASP A 210 -7.79 -15.58 -18.32
N ALA A 211 -8.98 -15.36 -18.87
CA ALA A 211 -9.16 -14.70 -20.16
C ALA A 211 -8.67 -13.23 -20.17
N ALA A 212 -8.84 -12.52 -19.03
CA ALA A 212 -8.41 -11.14 -18.89
C ALA A 212 -6.89 -11.01 -18.68
N CYS A 213 -6.24 -12.04 -18.15
CA CYS A 213 -4.78 -12.03 -17.89
C CYS A 213 -3.92 -12.47 -19.09
N ALA A 214 -4.54 -12.88 -20.20
CA ALA A 214 -3.82 -13.44 -21.35
C ALA A 214 -3.08 -12.36 -22.17
N THR A 215 -3.63 -11.14 -22.19
CA THR A 215 -3.09 -10.00 -22.95
C THR A 215 -3.29 -8.70 -22.20
N VAL A 216 -2.51 -7.66 -22.54
CA VAL A 216 -2.70 -6.30 -22.00
C VAL A 216 -4.11 -5.76 -22.38
N ASP A 217 -4.60 -6.08 -23.58
CA ASP A 217 -5.91 -5.62 -24.05
C ASP A 217 -7.08 -6.32 -23.33
N GLY A 218 -6.85 -7.50 -22.78
CA GLY A 218 -7.86 -8.24 -22.02
C GLY A 218 -7.95 -7.82 -20.55
N TRP A 219 -6.95 -7.15 -20.06
CA TRP A 219 -6.89 -6.66 -18.69
C TRP A 219 -7.40 -5.22 -18.61
#